data_a9f37c333dbc1b8a62e06724bebf6039
#
_entry.id   a9f37c333dbc1b8a62e06724bebf6039
#
_cell.length_a   1.000
_cell.length_b   1.000
_cell.length_c   1.000
_cell.angle_alpha   90.00
_cell.angle_beta   90.00
_cell.angle_gamma   90.00
#
_symmetry.space_group_name_H-M   'P 1'
#
loop_
_entity.id
_entity.type
_entity.pdbx_description
1 polymer ?
#
loop_
_entity_poly.entity_id
_entity_poly.type
_entity_poly.pdbx_seq_one_letter_code
_entity_poly.pdbx_strand_id
1 'polypeptide(L)'
;MPRLKLDVSVETLRLAQPFRIAGHVFETAEVVFVTLDDGTHRGRGEAAGVYYMQDDLAHMTQAIERARAEIEAGPTRQELRQILPPGGARAAVDAALWELEAARAGVPAWRLAGLTSVRPVRTTLTVSADTVEAMAARAVGYAHAKAIKVKLTGELDLDLARVRAIRAARPDVWLGVDANQGYTIGKLPELVRGLAAHRVLLLEQPLPRGREADLQGFDSVIPLAADESVLSLAELPNAIGRFDVINIKLDKCGGLTEGLMMAEQARELGFDVMVGTMIGTSLATAPAFILAQQCSIVDLDGPTFLVKDRLPSVVYRDGDLFSGDDVWGAASAAA
;
A
#
# COMPACT_ATOMS: atom_id res chain seq x y z
N MET A 1 20.46 -25.22 -7.86
CA MET A 1 19.25 -25.51 -7.08
C MET A 1 18.25 -26.21 -7.98
N PRO A 2 17.30 -27.02 -7.48
CA PRO A 2 16.25 -27.55 -8.33
C PRO A 2 15.47 -26.39 -8.96
N ARG A 3 15.01 -26.59 -10.18
CA ARG A 3 14.23 -25.60 -10.91
C ARG A 3 12.87 -25.40 -10.20
N LEU A 4 12.45 -24.17 -10.04
CA LEU A 4 11.15 -23.85 -9.45
C LEU A 4 10.04 -24.11 -10.48
N LYS A 5 8.87 -24.53 -10.00
CA LYS A 5 7.65 -24.50 -10.78
C LYS A 5 6.93 -23.18 -10.50
N LEU A 6 6.68 -22.39 -11.55
CA LEU A 6 5.93 -21.15 -11.50
C LEU A 6 4.50 -21.39 -11.97
N ASP A 7 3.52 -21.13 -11.12
CA ASP A 7 2.11 -21.07 -11.49
C ASP A 7 1.62 -19.60 -11.35
N VAL A 8 0.91 -19.12 -12.35
CA VAL A 8 0.35 -17.74 -12.39
C VAL A 8 -1.13 -17.82 -12.67
N SER A 9 -1.93 -17.12 -11.90
CA SER A 9 -3.36 -16.96 -12.14
C SER A 9 -3.80 -15.52 -11.89
N VAL A 10 -4.97 -15.16 -12.43
CA VAL A 10 -5.58 -13.85 -12.24
C VAL A 10 -6.93 -14.02 -11.57
N GLU A 11 -7.26 -13.09 -10.68
CA GLU A 11 -8.52 -13.11 -9.95
C GLU A 11 -9.16 -11.72 -9.96
N THR A 12 -10.49 -11.69 -10.10
CA THR A 12 -11.28 -10.48 -9.94
C THR A 12 -11.96 -10.52 -8.57
N LEU A 13 -11.60 -9.61 -7.72
CA LEU A 13 -12.11 -9.47 -6.36
C LEU A 13 -13.29 -8.48 -6.37
N ARG A 14 -14.45 -8.91 -5.86
CA ARG A 14 -15.63 -8.02 -5.75
C ARG A 14 -15.50 -7.13 -4.52
N LEU A 15 -15.76 -5.84 -4.71
CA LEU A 15 -15.85 -4.88 -3.60
C LEU A 15 -17.25 -4.93 -2.97
N ALA A 16 -17.29 -4.78 -1.65
CA ALA A 16 -18.53 -4.71 -0.88
C ALA A 16 -19.35 -3.45 -1.23
N GLN A 17 -18.66 -2.38 -1.64
CA GLN A 17 -19.24 -1.13 -2.13
C GLN A 17 -18.27 -0.50 -3.14
N PRO A 18 -18.76 0.32 -4.08
CA PRO A 18 -17.87 1.05 -5.00
C PRO A 18 -16.87 1.92 -4.23
N PHE A 19 -15.60 1.82 -4.59
CA PHE A 19 -14.53 2.63 -4.02
C PHE A 19 -14.23 3.82 -4.92
N ARG A 20 -14.43 5.04 -4.41
CA ARG A 20 -14.31 6.29 -5.16
C ARG A 20 -13.15 7.13 -4.66
N ILE A 21 -12.34 7.59 -5.61
CA ILE A 21 -11.26 8.54 -5.43
C ILE A 21 -11.36 9.64 -6.49
N ALA A 22 -10.47 10.63 -6.48
CA ALA A 22 -10.42 11.66 -7.52
C ALA A 22 -10.35 11.01 -8.94
N GLY A 23 -11.36 11.26 -9.76
CA GLY A 23 -11.40 10.82 -11.15
C GLY A 23 -11.67 9.34 -11.42
N HIS A 24 -11.80 8.47 -10.38
CA HIS A 24 -11.97 7.02 -10.57
C HIS A 24 -13.01 6.41 -9.65
N VAL A 25 -13.70 5.38 -10.15
CA VAL A 25 -14.62 4.52 -9.39
C VAL A 25 -14.28 3.07 -9.68
N PHE A 26 -14.03 2.30 -8.63
CA PHE A 26 -13.73 0.87 -8.70
C PHE A 26 -14.89 0.07 -8.10
N GLU A 27 -15.37 -0.95 -8.80
CA GLU A 27 -16.38 -1.91 -8.35
C GLU A 27 -15.76 -3.28 -8.05
N THR A 28 -14.58 -3.52 -8.66
CA THR A 28 -13.76 -4.71 -8.48
C THR A 28 -12.30 -4.30 -8.30
N ALA A 29 -11.49 -5.18 -7.72
CA ALA A 29 -10.04 -5.13 -7.79
C ALA A 29 -9.55 -6.37 -8.56
N GLU A 30 -8.55 -6.18 -9.38
CA GLU A 30 -7.95 -7.26 -10.16
C GLU A 30 -6.56 -7.55 -9.63
N VAL A 31 -6.24 -8.84 -9.40
CA VAL A 31 -4.96 -9.24 -8.82
C VAL A 31 -4.34 -10.39 -9.61
N VAL A 32 -3.00 -10.38 -9.67
CA VAL A 32 -2.19 -11.53 -10.08
C VAL A 32 -1.84 -12.31 -8.83
N PHE A 33 -2.06 -13.62 -8.88
CA PHE A 33 -1.63 -14.57 -7.87
C PHE A 33 -0.51 -15.44 -8.43
N VAL A 34 0.59 -15.54 -7.70
CA VAL A 34 1.79 -16.30 -8.07
C VAL A 34 2.05 -17.37 -7.03
N THR A 35 2.42 -18.56 -7.50
CA THR A 35 2.97 -19.62 -6.66
C THR A 35 4.32 -20.07 -7.21
N LEU A 36 5.30 -20.21 -6.33
CA LEU A 36 6.60 -20.81 -6.58
C LEU A 36 6.72 -22.10 -5.76
N ASP A 37 7.07 -23.21 -6.41
CA ASP A 37 7.15 -24.54 -5.78
C ASP A 37 8.48 -25.21 -6.15
N ASP A 38 9.23 -25.70 -5.17
CA ASP A 38 10.49 -26.41 -5.37
C ASP A 38 10.37 -27.95 -5.23
N GLY A 39 9.12 -28.43 -5.11
CA GLY A 39 8.80 -29.84 -4.89
C GLY A 39 8.73 -30.23 -3.41
N THR A 40 9.17 -29.37 -2.49
CA THR A 40 9.11 -29.59 -1.04
C THR A 40 8.44 -28.42 -0.33
N HIS A 41 8.72 -27.20 -0.77
CA HIS A 41 8.21 -25.97 -0.19
C HIS A 41 7.52 -25.14 -1.26
N ARG A 42 6.57 -24.34 -0.82
CA ARG A 42 5.79 -23.45 -1.67
C ARG A 42 5.82 -22.02 -1.12
N GLY A 43 5.90 -21.05 -2.03
CA GLY A 43 5.72 -19.64 -1.71
C GLY A 43 4.61 -19.05 -2.57
N ARG A 44 3.82 -18.15 -1.98
CA ARG A 44 2.69 -17.47 -2.58
C ARG A 44 2.92 -15.97 -2.60
N GLY A 45 2.41 -15.32 -3.63
CA GLY A 45 2.38 -13.86 -3.71
C GLY A 45 1.15 -13.38 -4.46
N GLU A 46 0.69 -12.21 -4.07
CA GLU A 46 -0.43 -11.51 -4.71
C GLU A 46 -0.05 -10.05 -4.90
N ALA A 47 -0.41 -9.47 -6.02
CA ALA A 47 -0.30 -8.04 -6.25
C ALA A 47 -1.46 -7.54 -7.12
N ALA A 48 -1.91 -6.31 -6.83
CA ALA A 48 -2.83 -5.57 -7.67
C ALA A 48 -2.06 -4.75 -8.71
N GLY A 49 -2.70 -4.47 -9.84
CA GLY A 49 -2.18 -3.52 -10.80
C GLY A 49 -2.27 -2.09 -10.28
N VAL A 50 -1.33 -1.26 -10.70
CA VAL A 50 -1.27 0.16 -10.35
C VAL A 50 -1.71 0.98 -11.54
N TYR A 51 -2.96 1.42 -11.55
CA TYR A 51 -3.64 2.02 -12.72
C TYR A 51 -2.89 3.22 -13.32
N TYR A 52 -2.27 4.07 -12.49
CA TYR A 52 -1.50 5.22 -12.96
C TYR A 52 -0.09 4.85 -13.48
N MET A 53 0.33 3.59 -13.34
CA MET A 53 1.55 3.04 -13.94
C MET A 53 1.25 2.25 -15.24
N GLN A 54 -0.01 2.17 -15.67
CA GLN A 54 -0.45 1.28 -16.75
C GLN A 54 -0.14 -0.19 -16.47
N ASP A 55 -0.10 -0.56 -15.21
CA ASP A 55 0.25 -1.88 -14.72
C ASP A 55 -1.04 -2.67 -14.46
N ASP A 56 -1.68 -3.10 -15.54
CA ASP A 56 -2.89 -3.93 -15.51
C ASP A 56 -2.57 -5.43 -15.47
N LEU A 57 -3.60 -6.27 -15.34
CA LEU A 57 -3.45 -7.73 -15.31
C LEU A 57 -2.72 -8.28 -16.54
N ALA A 58 -3.02 -7.74 -17.72
CA ALA A 58 -2.42 -8.22 -18.97
C ALA A 58 -0.93 -7.88 -19.00
N HIS A 59 -0.56 -6.67 -18.60
CA HIS A 59 0.83 -6.23 -18.48
C HIS A 59 1.60 -7.07 -17.46
N MET A 60 1.05 -7.24 -16.23
CA MET A 60 1.68 -8.01 -15.17
C MET A 60 1.89 -9.48 -15.55
N THR A 61 0.83 -10.13 -16.06
CA THR A 61 0.92 -11.54 -16.51
C THR A 61 1.93 -11.72 -17.63
N GLN A 62 1.91 -10.84 -18.61
CA GLN A 62 2.84 -10.89 -19.73
C GLN A 62 4.29 -10.68 -19.28
N ALA A 63 4.54 -9.77 -18.32
CA ALA A 63 5.88 -9.55 -17.77
C ALA A 63 6.40 -10.81 -17.05
N ILE A 64 5.57 -11.44 -16.22
CA ILE A 64 5.93 -12.69 -15.52
C ILE A 64 6.20 -13.81 -16.54
N GLU A 65 5.33 -13.98 -17.55
CA GLU A 65 5.49 -15.03 -18.55
C GLU A 65 6.74 -14.85 -19.41
N ARG A 66 7.11 -13.62 -19.76
CA ARG A 66 8.37 -13.36 -20.48
C ARG A 66 9.59 -13.72 -19.65
N ALA A 67 9.54 -13.49 -18.33
CA ALA A 67 10.62 -13.79 -17.39
C ALA A 67 10.53 -15.21 -16.81
N ARG A 68 9.57 -16.05 -17.24
CA ARG A 68 9.28 -17.37 -16.67
C ARG A 68 10.53 -18.23 -16.50
N ALA A 69 11.37 -18.33 -17.54
CA ALA A 69 12.56 -19.18 -17.52
C ALA A 69 13.58 -18.73 -16.47
N GLU A 70 13.73 -17.40 -16.29
CA GLU A 70 14.64 -16.80 -15.31
C GLU A 70 14.09 -16.94 -13.89
N ILE A 71 12.77 -16.78 -13.70
CA ILE A 71 12.10 -16.98 -12.40
C ILE A 71 12.19 -18.47 -12.00
N GLU A 72 11.91 -19.40 -12.92
CA GLU A 72 12.01 -20.84 -12.64
C GLU A 72 13.45 -21.31 -12.40
N ALA A 73 14.46 -20.56 -12.84
CA ALA A 73 15.86 -20.84 -12.49
C ALA A 73 16.16 -20.61 -11.00
N GLY A 74 15.25 -19.97 -10.26
CA GLY A 74 15.36 -19.74 -8.82
C GLY A 74 16.28 -18.58 -8.47
N PRO A 75 16.00 -17.36 -8.94
CA PRO A 75 16.77 -16.18 -8.61
C PRO A 75 16.65 -15.85 -7.13
N THR A 76 17.65 -15.17 -6.61
CA THR A 76 17.52 -14.46 -5.34
C THR A 76 16.57 -13.28 -5.49
N ARG A 77 16.00 -12.78 -4.40
CA ARG A 77 15.18 -11.58 -4.39
C ARG A 77 15.90 -10.34 -4.96
N GLN A 78 17.21 -10.24 -4.78
CA GLN A 78 18.01 -9.16 -5.36
C GLN A 78 18.18 -9.31 -6.88
N GLU A 79 18.40 -10.52 -7.38
CA GLU A 79 18.47 -10.80 -8.82
C GLU A 79 17.13 -10.57 -9.49
N LEU A 80 16.00 -10.87 -8.82
CA LEU A 80 14.65 -10.58 -9.33
C LEU A 80 14.46 -9.10 -9.69
N ARG A 81 15.08 -8.17 -8.97
CA ARG A 81 15.05 -6.73 -9.26
C ARG A 81 15.70 -6.36 -10.60
N GLN A 82 16.56 -7.23 -11.14
CA GLN A 82 17.16 -7.05 -12.46
C GLN A 82 16.34 -7.75 -13.56
N ILE A 83 15.54 -8.76 -13.18
CA ILE A 83 14.72 -9.55 -14.10
C ILE A 83 13.40 -8.82 -14.40
N LEU A 84 12.74 -8.29 -13.36
CA LEU A 84 11.47 -7.58 -13.48
C LEU A 84 11.59 -6.12 -13.01
N PRO A 85 11.02 -5.16 -13.75
CA PRO A 85 10.97 -3.76 -13.32
C PRO A 85 10.08 -3.60 -12.06
N PRO A 86 10.14 -2.43 -11.37
CA PRO A 86 9.16 -2.08 -10.34
C PRO A 86 7.73 -2.21 -10.87
N GLY A 87 6.81 -2.69 -10.04
CA GLY A 87 5.41 -2.91 -10.39
C GLY A 87 4.84 -4.18 -9.77
N GLY A 88 3.56 -4.43 -10.02
CA GLY A 88 2.82 -5.56 -9.43
C GLY A 88 3.35 -6.93 -9.84
N ALA A 89 3.82 -7.10 -11.09
CA ALA A 89 4.42 -8.34 -11.55
C ALA A 89 5.60 -8.77 -10.64
N ARG A 90 6.52 -7.83 -10.39
CA ARG A 90 7.66 -8.12 -9.51
C ARG A 90 7.20 -8.28 -8.05
N ALA A 91 6.22 -7.50 -7.60
CA ALA A 91 5.72 -7.58 -6.22
C ALA A 91 5.14 -8.97 -5.91
N ALA A 92 4.34 -9.55 -6.82
CA ALA A 92 3.79 -10.88 -6.65
C ALA A 92 4.88 -11.96 -6.60
N VAL A 93 5.88 -11.90 -7.50
CA VAL A 93 6.99 -12.87 -7.53
C VAL A 93 7.91 -12.69 -6.31
N ASP A 94 8.20 -11.45 -5.90
CA ASP A 94 9.02 -11.14 -4.71
C ASP A 94 8.37 -11.70 -3.45
N ALA A 95 7.07 -11.52 -3.27
CA ALA A 95 6.33 -12.07 -2.15
C ALA A 95 6.39 -13.61 -2.14
N ALA A 96 6.23 -14.25 -3.30
CA ALA A 96 6.35 -15.71 -3.41
C ALA A 96 7.77 -16.21 -3.07
N LEU A 97 8.82 -15.49 -3.48
CA LEU A 97 10.20 -15.82 -3.10
C LEU A 97 10.44 -15.67 -1.59
N TRP A 98 9.93 -14.60 -0.97
CA TRP A 98 10.04 -14.41 0.47
C TRP A 98 9.41 -15.55 1.26
N GLU A 99 8.18 -15.97 0.92
CA GLU A 99 7.50 -17.08 1.58
C GLU A 99 8.23 -18.40 1.35
N LEU A 100 8.69 -18.67 0.12
CA LEU A 100 9.47 -19.86 -0.22
C LEU A 100 10.79 -19.92 0.58
N GLU A 101 11.51 -18.81 0.67
CA GLU A 101 12.74 -18.73 1.47
C GLU A 101 12.49 -18.92 2.96
N ALA A 102 11.39 -18.37 3.50
CA ALA A 102 10.98 -18.56 4.88
C ALA A 102 10.73 -20.05 5.20
N ALA A 103 9.97 -20.72 4.33
CA ALA A 103 9.70 -22.16 4.45
C ALA A 103 10.98 -23.00 4.37
N ARG A 104 11.88 -22.70 3.42
CA ARG A 104 13.18 -23.39 3.29
C ARG A 104 14.09 -23.20 4.50
N ALA A 105 14.10 -21.99 5.06
CA ALA A 105 14.94 -21.65 6.21
C ALA A 105 14.37 -22.12 7.55
N GLY A 106 13.09 -22.55 7.58
CA GLY A 106 12.40 -22.92 8.81
C GLY A 106 12.24 -21.76 9.79
N VAL A 107 12.15 -20.51 9.27
CA VAL A 107 11.94 -19.29 10.08
C VAL A 107 10.89 -18.40 9.41
N PRO A 108 10.08 -17.64 10.17
CA PRO A 108 9.08 -16.79 9.57
C PRO A 108 9.70 -15.64 8.76
N ALA A 109 8.99 -15.17 7.72
CA ALA A 109 9.47 -14.15 6.79
C ALA A 109 9.88 -12.84 7.48
N TRP A 110 9.18 -12.43 8.55
CA TRP A 110 9.57 -11.24 9.30
C TRP A 110 10.96 -11.37 9.95
N ARG A 111 11.36 -12.60 10.35
CA ARG A 111 12.71 -12.85 10.88
C ARG A 111 13.76 -12.77 9.79
N LEU A 112 13.46 -13.25 8.57
CA LEU A 112 14.33 -13.04 7.39
C LEU A 112 14.46 -11.56 7.03
N ALA A 113 13.43 -10.76 7.31
CA ALA A 113 13.46 -9.30 7.16
C ALA A 113 14.25 -8.57 8.27
N GLY A 114 14.90 -9.33 9.18
CA GLY A 114 15.74 -8.77 10.24
C GLY A 114 14.99 -8.32 11.49
N LEU A 115 13.68 -8.59 11.60
CA LEU A 115 12.91 -8.26 12.79
C LEU A 115 13.13 -9.31 13.89
N THR A 116 13.14 -8.87 15.14
CA THR A 116 13.24 -9.75 16.32
C THR A 116 11.85 -10.21 16.81
N SER A 117 10.82 -9.42 16.50
CA SER A 117 9.42 -9.71 16.78
C SER A 117 8.53 -8.83 15.90
N VAL A 118 7.26 -9.20 15.78
CA VAL A 118 6.21 -8.37 15.15
C VAL A 118 5.17 -8.00 16.20
N ARG A 119 4.59 -6.82 16.05
CA ARG A 119 3.55 -6.29 16.93
C ARG A 119 2.35 -5.84 16.12
N PRO A 120 1.14 -5.78 16.71
CA PRO A 120 0.02 -5.12 16.07
C PRO A 120 0.39 -3.69 15.68
N VAL A 121 -0.07 -3.26 14.51
CA VAL A 121 0.16 -1.90 14.01
C VAL A 121 -1.15 -1.15 13.87
N ARG A 122 -1.19 0.11 14.34
CA ARG A 122 -2.33 0.96 14.08
C ARG A 122 -2.44 1.22 12.58
N THR A 123 -3.59 0.93 11.99
CA THR A 123 -3.84 1.23 10.58
C THR A 123 -4.98 2.23 10.43
N THR A 124 -4.99 2.98 9.33
CA THR A 124 -6.15 3.78 8.94
C THR A 124 -7.27 2.87 8.45
N LEU A 125 -8.52 3.37 8.55
CA LEU A 125 -9.64 2.90 7.76
C LEU A 125 -10.06 4.01 6.81
N THR A 126 -10.18 3.67 5.53
CA THR A 126 -10.42 4.67 4.48
C THR A 126 -11.90 4.95 4.29
N VAL A 127 -12.24 6.22 4.30
CA VAL A 127 -13.54 6.74 3.87
C VAL A 127 -13.40 7.20 2.41
N SER A 128 -13.95 6.43 1.48
CA SER A 128 -14.00 6.76 0.04
C SER A 128 -14.90 7.98 -0.20
N ALA A 129 -14.65 8.70 -1.31
CA ALA A 129 -15.40 9.91 -1.64
C ALA A 129 -16.89 9.62 -1.89
N ASP A 130 -17.76 10.41 -1.25
CA ASP A 130 -19.21 10.33 -1.37
C ASP A 130 -19.83 11.68 -0.94
N THR A 131 -21.15 11.73 -0.70
CA THR A 131 -21.80 12.90 -0.08
C THR A 131 -21.26 13.15 1.34
N VAL A 132 -21.38 14.39 1.80
CA VAL A 132 -20.91 14.78 3.14
C VAL A 132 -21.53 13.91 4.23
N GLU A 133 -22.84 13.65 4.13
CA GLU A 133 -23.61 12.85 5.09
C GLU A 133 -23.19 11.38 5.09
N ALA A 134 -23.00 10.80 3.89
CA ALA A 134 -22.59 9.40 3.75
C ALA A 134 -21.18 9.17 4.31
N MET A 135 -20.24 10.10 4.06
CA MET A 135 -18.89 10.02 4.58
C MET A 135 -18.84 10.17 6.11
N ALA A 136 -19.62 11.10 6.68
CA ALA A 136 -19.75 11.24 8.13
C ALA A 136 -20.36 9.98 8.78
N ALA A 137 -21.43 9.43 8.19
CA ALA A 137 -22.04 8.19 8.66
C ALA A 137 -21.08 7.00 8.60
N ARG A 138 -20.27 6.88 7.54
CA ARG A 138 -19.24 5.84 7.44
C ARG A 138 -18.18 5.98 8.52
N ALA A 139 -17.72 7.21 8.78
CA ALA A 139 -16.75 7.47 9.84
C ALA A 139 -17.29 7.10 11.24
N VAL A 140 -18.58 7.31 11.50
CA VAL A 140 -19.26 6.82 12.71
C VAL A 140 -19.29 5.30 12.74
N GLY A 141 -19.57 4.64 11.60
CA GLY A 141 -19.57 3.18 11.47
C GLY A 141 -18.21 2.54 11.79
N TYR A 142 -17.13 3.28 11.62
CA TYR A 142 -15.77 2.86 12.03
C TYR A 142 -15.51 3.12 13.51
N ALA A 143 -16.45 2.69 14.39
CA ALA A 143 -16.42 3.00 15.82
C ALA A 143 -15.09 2.63 16.53
N HIS A 144 -14.45 1.54 16.10
CA HIS A 144 -13.19 1.06 16.67
C HIS A 144 -11.92 1.61 16.00
N ALA A 145 -12.07 2.37 14.89
CA ALA A 145 -10.92 2.97 14.24
C ALA A 145 -10.26 4.01 15.14
N LYS A 146 -8.94 4.00 15.20
CA LYS A 146 -8.10 5.01 15.86
C LYS A 146 -7.52 6.01 14.85
N ALA A 147 -7.53 5.64 13.57
CA ALA A 147 -7.06 6.46 12.47
C ALA A 147 -8.02 6.32 11.27
N ILE A 148 -8.31 7.43 10.61
CA ILE A 148 -9.15 7.48 9.42
C ILE A 148 -8.41 8.22 8.32
N LYS A 149 -8.44 7.67 7.09
CA LYS A 149 -7.98 8.31 5.87
C LYS A 149 -9.19 8.71 5.03
N VAL A 150 -9.21 9.93 4.52
CA VAL A 150 -10.35 10.49 3.75
C VAL A 150 -9.91 10.74 2.32
N LYS A 151 -10.65 10.19 1.36
CA LYS A 151 -10.42 10.47 -0.06
C LYS A 151 -11.08 11.78 -0.46
N LEU A 152 -10.30 12.67 -1.08
CA LEU A 152 -10.77 13.95 -1.63
C LEU A 152 -11.06 13.80 -3.13
N THR A 153 -11.70 14.82 -3.72
CA THR A 153 -12.10 14.83 -5.15
C THR A 153 -11.54 16.00 -5.95
N GLY A 154 -10.84 16.94 -5.29
CA GLY A 154 -10.33 18.16 -5.93
C GLY A 154 -11.32 19.33 -5.92
N GLU A 155 -12.50 19.14 -5.33
CA GLU A 155 -13.52 20.19 -5.14
C GLU A 155 -13.37 20.81 -3.76
N LEU A 156 -12.63 21.90 -3.67
CA LEU A 156 -12.15 22.49 -2.42
C LEU A 156 -13.25 22.65 -1.33
N ASP A 157 -14.34 23.34 -1.68
CA ASP A 157 -15.40 23.63 -0.70
C ASP A 157 -16.11 22.35 -0.22
N LEU A 158 -16.34 21.41 -1.15
CA LEU A 158 -16.98 20.14 -0.86
C LEU A 158 -16.05 19.24 -0.04
N ASP A 159 -14.78 19.17 -0.37
CA ASP A 159 -13.79 18.37 0.34
C ASP A 159 -13.57 18.90 1.77
N LEU A 160 -13.53 20.22 1.97
CA LEU A 160 -13.47 20.82 3.30
C LEU A 160 -14.76 20.58 4.10
N ALA A 161 -15.94 20.58 3.45
CA ALA A 161 -17.20 20.24 4.11
C ALA A 161 -17.23 18.77 4.57
N ARG A 162 -16.73 17.85 3.74
CA ARG A 162 -16.56 16.42 4.05
C ARG A 162 -15.65 16.21 5.27
N VAL A 163 -14.46 16.80 5.25
CA VAL A 163 -13.48 16.70 6.34
C VAL A 163 -14.04 17.28 7.64
N ARG A 164 -14.70 18.43 7.59
CA ARG A 164 -15.38 19.05 8.74
C ARG A 164 -16.43 18.11 9.35
N ALA A 165 -17.28 17.51 8.51
CA ALA A 165 -18.32 16.60 8.97
C ALA A 165 -17.74 15.32 9.60
N ILE A 166 -16.70 14.72 9.00
CA ILE A 166 -16.01 13.57 9.55
C ILE A 166 -15.34 13.92 10.89
N ARG A 167 -14.65 15.07 10.98
CA ARG A 167 -14.03 15.52 12.24
C ARG A 167 -15.05 15.78 13.34
N ALA A 168 -16.22 16.33 13.00
CA ALA A 168 -17.32 16.52 13.96
C ALA A 168 -17.87 15.17 14.45
N ALA A 169 -18.02 14.19 13.57
CA ALA A 169 -18.48 12.84 13.88
C ALA A 169 -17.44 12.03 14.67
N ARG A 170 -16.15 12.24 14.42
CA ARG A 170 -15.02 11.53 15.04
C ARG A 170 -13.93 12.52 15.50
N PRO A 171 -14.17 13.20 16.64
CA PRO A 171 -13.20 14.15 17.19
C PRO A 171 -11.93 13.50 17.75
N ASP A 172 -11.95 12.20 17.99
CA ASP A 172 -11.00 11.35 18.70
C ASP A 172 -9.91 10.74 17.83
N VAL A 173 -10.15 10.61 16.51
CA VAL A 173 -9.24 9.84 15.62
C VAL A 173 -8.09 10.68 15.07
N TRP A 174 -6.97 10.03 14.78
CA TRP A 174 -6.00 10.54 13.83
C TRP A 174 -6.67 10.67 12.46
N LEU A 175 -6.50 11.79 11.78
CA LEU A 175 -7.16 12.06 10.50
C LEU A 175 -6.12 12.47 9.47
N GLY A 176 -5.99 11.66 8.42
CA GLY A 176 -5.25 11.98 7.20
C GLY A 176 -6.20 12.16 6.02
N VAL A 177 -5.75 12.87 5.00
CA VAL A 177 -6.49 12.99 3.74
C VAL A 177 -5.60 12.60 2.58
N ASP A 178 -6.21 12.07 1.52
CA ASP A 178 -5.55 11.73 0.28
C ASP A 178 -6.26 12.46 -0.86
N ALA A 179 -5.55 13.35 -1.49
CA ALA A 179 -6.04 14.18 -2.58
C ALA A 179 -5.98 13.47 -3.93
N ASN A 180 -5.26 12.34 -4.03
CA ASN A 180 -5.08 11.56 -5.25
C ASN A 180 -4.84 12.44 -6.49
N GLN A 181 -3.90 13.38 -6.37
CA GLN A 181 -3.51 14.30 -7.46
C GLN A 181 -4.59 15.34 -7.85
N GLY A 182 -5.62 15.53 -7.04
CA GLY A 182 -6.82 16.31 -7.39
C GLY A 182 -6.64 17.83 -7.34
N TYR A 183 -5.50 18.36 -6.90
CA TYR A 183 -5.29 19.79 -6.70
C TYR A 183 -4.21 20.39 -7.56
N THR A 184 -4.18 21.73 -7.60
CA THR A 184 -3.12 22.52 -8.19
C THR A 184 -2.43 23.36 -7.12
N ILE A 185 -1.20 23.80 -7.38
CA ILE A 185 -0.43 24.62 -6.44
C ILE A 185 -1.19 25.92 -6.05
N GLY A 186 -1.96 26.51 -6.95
CA GLY A 186 -2.73 27.72 -6.68
C GLY A 186 -3.83 27.54 -5.63
N LYS A 187 -4.39 26.33 -5.49
CA LYS A 187 -5.42 26.02 -4.47
C LYS A 187 -4.86 25.42 -3.18
N LEU A 188 -3.62 24.98 -3.21
CA LEU A 188 -2.99 24.27 -2.09
C LEU A 188 -2.92 25.06 -0.79
N PRO A 189 -2.58 26.39 -0.79
CA PRO A 189 -2.56 27.17 0.45
C PRO A 189 -3.91 27.27 1.15
N GLU A 190 -5.01 27.34 0.39
CA GLU A 190 -6.37 27.39 0.93
C GLU A 190 -6.80 26.03 1.47
N LEU A 191 -6.50 24.96 0.72
CA LEU A 191 -6.74 23.57 1.16
C LEU A 191 -6.03 23.32 2.49
N VAL A 192 -4.72 23.56 2.58
CA VAL A 192 -3.90 23.30 3.77
C VAL A 192 -4.44 24.05 4.99
N ARG A 193 -4.80 25.35 4.83
CA ARG A 193 -5.40 26.12 5.92
C ARG A 193 -6.74 25.52 6.41
N GLY A 194 -7.60 25.12 5.47
CA GLY A 194 -8.89 24.50 5.79
C GLY A 194 -8.73 23.14 6.48
N LEU A 195 -7.80 22.31 6.00
CA LEU A 195 -7.49 21.02 6.60
C LEU A 195 -6.89 21.17 8.01
N ALA A 196 -5.96 22.10 8.21
CA ALA A 196 -5.35 22.40 9.50
C ALA A 196 -6.39 22.83 10.56
N ALA A 197 -7.37 23.66 10.16
CA ALA A 197 -8.47 24.07 11.04
C ALA A 197 -9.30 22.89 11.57
N HIS A 198 -9.28 21.76 10.86
CA HIS A 198 -9.94 20.51 11.24
C HIS A 198 -8.97 19.45 11.79
N ARG A 199 -7.73 19.87 12.17
CA ARG A 199 -6.72 18.99 12.76
C ARG A 199 -6.43 17.76 11.89
N VAL A 200 -6.32 17.96 10.58
CA VAL A 200 -5.78 16.97 9.66
C VAL A 200 -4.26 16.90 9.88
N LEU A 201 -3.71 15.69 9.92
CA LEU A 201 -2.32 15.42 10.31
C LEU A 201 -1.47 14.90 9.16
N LEU A 202 -2.05 14.67 7.99
CA LEU A 202 -1.37 14.27 6.77
C LEU A 202 -2.16 14.70 5.54
N LEU A 203 -1.50 15.27 4.55
CA LEU A 203 -2.05 15.49 3.21
C LEU A 203 -1.24 14.69 2.19
N GLU A 204 -1.84 13.63 1.66
CA GLU A 204 -1.21 12.75 0.69
C GLU A 204 -1.50 13.22 -0.73
N GLN A 205 -0.47 13.20 -1.57
CA GLN A 205 -0.44 13.44 -3.01
C GLN A 205 -1.37 14.58 -3.49
N PRO A 206 -1.09 15.84 -3.09
CA PRO A 206 -1.98 16.95 -3.46
C PRO A 206 -1.92 17.29 -4.95
N LEU A 207 -0.74 17.22 -5.59
CA LEU A 207 -0.52 17.60 -6.98
C LEU A 207 -0.35 16.39 -7.90
N PRO A 208 -0.69 16.53 -9.19
CA PRO A 208 -0.42 15.51 -10.19
C PRO A 208 1.07 15.15 -10.26
N ARG A 209 1.37 13.85 -10.47
CA ARG A 209 2.71 13.38 -10.80
C ARG A 209 3.27 14.17 -12.00
N GLY A 210 4.54 14.56 -11.90
CA GLY A 210 5.22 15.45 -12.84
C GLY A 210 5.09 16.94 -12.49
N ARG A 211 4.34 17.28 -11.42
CA ARG A 211 4.21 18.66 -10.92
C ARG A 211 4.86 18.84 -9.54
N GLU A 212 5.68 17.88 -9.11
CA GLU A 212 6.37 17.92 -7.81
C GLU A 212 7.26 19.15 -7.63
N ALA A 213 7.81 19.66 -8.74
CA ALA A 213 8.63 20.86 -8.70
C ALA A 213 7.88 22.10 -8.19
N ASP A 214 6.56 22.14 -8.34
CA ASP A 214 5.72 23.24 -7.85
C ASP A 214 5.65 23.27 -6.31
N LEU A 215 5.98 22.15 -5.64
CA LEU A 215 6.06 22.07 -4.17
C LEU A 215 7.39 22.58 -3.62
N GLN A 216 8.38 22.86 -4.46
CA GLN A 216 9.69 23.30 -3.99
C GLN A 216 9.57 24.62 -3.21
N GLY A 217 9.88 24.57 -1.91
CA GLY A 217 9.76 25.72 -1.02
C GLY A 217 8.32 26.07 -0.60
N PHE A 218 7.34 25.22 -0.86
CA PHE A 218 6.00 25.36 -0.30
C PHE A 218 6.02 24.99 1.19
N ASP A 219 5.74 25.98 2.03
CA ASP A 219 5.70 25.81 3.50
C ASP A 219 4.30 25.33 3.91
N SER A 220 4.18 24.02 4.19
CA SER A 220 2.94 23.41 4.64
C SER A 220 2.96 23.17 6.13
N VAL A 221 1.88 23.62 6.83
CA VAL A 221 1.68 23.33 8.26
C VAL A 221 1.16 21.91 8.51
N ILE A 222 0.86 21.17 7.46
CA ILE A 222 0.49 19.74 7.49
C ILE A 222 1.53 18.98 6.69
N PRO A 223 2.14 17.90 7.22
CA PRO A 223 3.07 17.07 6.47
C PRO A 223 2.47 16.61 5.14
N LEU A 224 3.26 16.71 4.07
CA LEU A 224 2.91 16.23 2.72
C LEU A 224 3.49 14.84 2.47
N ALA A 225 2.65 13.89 2.05
CA ALA A 225 3.10 12.55 1.67
C ALA A 225 3.12 12.37 0.15
N ALA A 226 4.21 11.77 -0.35
CA ALA A 226 4.33 11.32 -1.73
C ALA A 226 3.79 9.90 -1.87
N ASP A 227 2.80 9.69 -2.74
CA ASP A 227 2.33 8.38 -3.18
C ASP A 227 2.68 8.17 -4.66
N GLU A 228 1.93 8.77 -5.57
CA GLU A 228 2.15 8.65 -7.02
C GLU A 228 3.47 9.28 -7.48
N SER A 229 4.00 10.23 -6.71
CA SER A 229 5.26 10.92 -7.03
C SER A 229 6.52 10.11 -6.72
N VAL A 230 6.41 8.99 -5.98
CA VAL A 230 7.54 8.10 -5.66
C VAL A 230 7.10 6.64 -5.82
N LEU A 231 7.52 6.02 -6.91
CA LEU A 231 7.12 4.67 -7.28
C LEU A 231 8.18 3.62 -6.93
N SER A 232 9.45 4.02 -6.83
CA SER A 232 10.57 3.11 -6.63
C SER A 232 11.70 3.76 -5.85
N LEU A 233 12.67 2.93 -5.47
CA LEU A 233 13.89 3.36 -4.77
C LEU A 233 14.63 4.47 -5.52
N ALA A 234 14.69 4.39 -6.85
CA ALA A 234 15.40 5.36 -7.68
C ALA A 234 14.77 6.77 -7.68
N GLU A 235 13.49 6.87 -7.30
CA GLU A 235 12.75 8.14 -7.31
C GLU A 235 12.78 8.89 -5.98
N LEU A 236 13.24 8.27 -4.89
CA LEU A 236 13.31 8.91 -3.57
C LEU A 236 14.00 10.29 -3.57
N PRO A 237 15.13 10.49 -4.26
CA PRO A 237 15.78 11.79 -4.28
C PRO A 237 14.91 12.93 -4.86
N ASN A 238 13.92 12.60 -5.71
CA ASN A 238 13.03 13.58 -6.32
C ASN A 238 12.03 14.18 -5.32
N ALA A 239 11.84 13.55 -4.15
CA ALA A 239 10.95 14.03 -3.10
C ALA A 239 11.60 15.08 -2.18
N ILE A 240 12.94 15.22 -2.20
CA ILE A 240 13.68 16.10 -1.28
C ILE A 240 13.24 17.56 -1.45
N GLY A 241 12.87 18.19 -0.32
CA GLY A 241 12.41 19.58 -0.26
C GLY A 241 11.00 19.82 -0.81
N ARG A 242 10.23 18.75 -1.05
CA ARG A 242 8.88 18.76 -1.61
C ARG A 242 7.87 18.00 -0.79
N PHE A 243 8.30 16.92 -0.15
CA PHE A 243 7.49 16.05 0.70
C PHE A 243 8.18 15.80 2.03
N ASP A 244 7.40 15.43 3.04
CA ASP A 244 7.85 15.09 4.38
C ASP A 244 7.78 13.58 4.63
N VAL A 245 6.88 12.91 3.93
CA VAL A 245 6.54 11.48 4.12
C VAL A 245 6.59 10.76 2.78
N ILE A 246 7.13 9.54 2.77
CA ILE A 246 7.10 8.65 1.59
C ILE A 246 6.11 7.53 1.87
N ASN A 247 5.05 7.42 1.05
CA ASN A 247 4.12 6.30 1.08
C ASN A 247 4.64 5.17 0.18
N ILE A 248 5.15 4.12 0.80
CA ILE A 248 5.65 2.92 0.12
C ILE A 248 4.48 1.96 -0.06
N LYS A 249 4.21 1.56 -1.32
CA LYS A 249 3.28 0.48 -1.65
C LYS A 249 4.05 -0.60 -2.38
N LEU A 250 3.92 -1.84 -1.92
CA LEU A 250 4.68 -2.97 -2.48
C LEU A 250 4.36 -3.19 -3.95
N ASP A 251 3.10 -2.99 -4.34
CA ASP A 251 2.65 -3.07 -5.73
C ASP A 251 3.34 -2.04 -6.65
N LYS A 252 3.71 -0.86 -6.13
CA LYS A 252 4.44 0.16 -6.89
C LYS A 252 5.93 -0.19 -7.01
N CYS A 253 6.56 -0.41 -5.85
CA CYS A 253 8.02 -0.56 -5.80
C CYS A 253 8.49 -1.96 -6.16
N GLY A 254 7.57 -2.90 -6.40
CA GLY A 254 7.91 -4.26 -6.84
C GLY A 254 8.31 -5.19 -5.71
N GLY A 255 7.66 -5.07 -4.55
CA GLY A 255 7.70 -6.05 -3.47
C GLY A 255 8.40 -5.62 -2.19
N LEU A 256 8.41 -6.53 -1.22
CA LEU A 256 8.94 -6.29 0.13
C LEU A 256 10.44 -6.02 0.10
N THR A 257 11.19 -6.66 -0.79
CA THR A 257 12.64 -6.48 -0.91
C THR A 257 13.00 -5.02 -1.19
N GLU A 258 12.40 -4.40 -2.19
CA GLU A 258 12.65 -2.98 -2.49
C GLU A 258 11.97 -2.07 -1.47
N GLY A 259 10.80 -2.44 -0.95
CA GLY A 259 10.09 -1.68 0.08
C GLY A 259 10.93 -1.47 1.35
N LEU A 260 11.64 -2.49 1.81
CA LEU A 260 12.57 -2.39 2.96
C LEU A 260 13.75 -1.46 2.67
N MET A 261 14.33 -1.55 1.47
CA MET A 261 15.41 -0.66 1.03
C MET A 261 14.94 0.80 0.92
N MET A 262 13.73 1.01 0.39
CA MET A 262 13.11 2.35 0.34
C MET A 262 12.89 2.93 1.73
N ALA A 263 12.41 2.13 2.68
CA ALA A 263 12.18 2.58 4.05
C ALA A 263 13.49 2.96 4.76
N GLU A 264 14.57 2.26 4.52
CA GLU A 264 15.91 2.59 5.02
C GLU A 264 16.41 3.90 4.42
N GLN A 265 16.46 3.98 3.09
CA GLN A 265 16.97 5.17 2.38
C GLN A 265 16.09 6.40 2.61
N ALA A 266 14.76 6.27 2.70
CA ALA A 266 13.88 7.38 3.01
C ALA A 266 14.22 8.02 4.37
N ARG A 267 14.48 7.19 5.41
CA ARG A 267 14.91 7.69 6.74
C ARG A 267 16.28 8.34 6.70
N GLU A 268 17.24 7.79 5.94
CA GLU A 268 18.55 8.40 5.75
C GLU A 268 18.45 9.78 5.07
N LEU A 269 17.47 9.95 4.18
CA LEU A 269 17.18 11.23 3.53
C LEU A 269 16.32 12.19 4.39
N GLY A 270 15.92 11.77 5.60
CA GLY A 270 15.16 12.59 6.55
C GLY A 270 13.65 12.55 6.38
N PHE A 271 13.10 11.60 5.61
CA PHE A 271 11.66 11.42 5.46
C PHE A 271 11.08 10.55 6.58
N ASP A 272 9.85 10.85 6.97
CA ASP A 272 8.98 9.87 7.61
C ASP A 272 8.52 8.81 6.60
N VAL A 273 8.26 7.60 7.09
CA VAL A 273 7.86 6.48 6.23
C VAL A 273 6.43 6.06 6.55
N MET A 274 5.63 6.00 5.49
CA MET A 274 4.30 5.45 5.46
C MET A 274 4.30 4.17 4.61
N VAL A 275 3.50 3.18 4.98
CA VAL A 275 3.18 2.06 4.12
C VAL A 275 1.70 2.08 3.77
N GLY A 276 1.42 1.96 2.48
CA GLY A 276 0.07 1.79 1.95
C GLY A 276 -0.07 0.49 1.16
N THR A 277 -1.29 0.25 0.66
CA THR A 277 -1.61 -0.89 -0.19
C THR A 277 -2.54 -0.47 -1.32
N MET A 278 -2.57 -1.26 -2.37
CA MET A 278 -3.69 -1.28 -3.30
C MET A 278 -4.81 -2.14 -2.70
N ILE A 279 -6.00 -2.17 -3.31
CA ILE A 279 -7.06 -3.08 -2.87
C ILE A 279 -6.65 -4.50 -3.27
N GLY A 280 -6.47 -5.36 -2.28
CA GLY A 280 -6.06 -6.75 -2.41
C GLY A 280 -6.48 -7.56 -1.20
N THR A 281 -6.17 -8.86 -1.19
CA THR A 281 -6.52 -9.74 -0.08
C THR A 281 -5.49 -9.66 1.06
N SER A 282 -5.76 -10.38 2.13
CA SER A 282 -4.80 -10.56 3.24
C SER A 282 -3.44 -11.08 2.79
N LEU A 283 -3.38 -11.78 1.66
CA LEU A 283 -2.12 -12.29 1.13
C LEU A 283 -1.20 -11.15 0.63
N ALA A 284 -1.75 -10.10 0.02
CA ALA A 284 -0.99 -8.91 -0.37
C ALA A 284 -0.67 -8.01 0.83
N THR A 285 -1.55 -8.02 1.85
CA THR A 285 -1.39 -7.18 3.05
C THR A 285 -0.31 -7.71 3.99
N ALA A 286 -0.14 -9.03 4.10
CA ALA A 286 0.79 -9.63 5.06
C ALA A 286 2.27 -9.27 4.83
N PRO A 287 2.83 -9.24 3.60
CA PRO A 287 4.18 -8.72 3.38
C PRO A 287 4.29 -7.23 3.74
N ALA A 288 3.26 -6.42 3.43
CA ALA A 288 3.24 -4.99 3.80
C ALA A 288 3.18 -4.79 5.33
N PHE A 289 2.56 -5.71 6.08
CA PHE A 289 2.57 -5.71 7.54
C PHE A 289 3.99 -5.87 8.12
N ILE A 290 4.88 -6.60 7.45
CA ILE A 290 6.30 -6.68 7.84
C ILE A 290 6.97 -5.32 7.67
N LEU A 291 6.75 -4.65 6.55
CA LEU A 291 7.26 -3.29 6.32
C LEU A 291 6.68 -2.29 7.33
N ALA A 292 5.40 -2.44 7.69
CA ALA A 292 4.69 -1.58 8.65
C ALA A 292 5.35 -1.54 10.04
N GLN A 293 6.12 -2.58 10.42
CA GLN A 293 6.86 -2.61 11.68
C GLN A 293 7.92 -1.49 11.78
N GLN A 294 8.26 -0.90 10.63
CA GLN A 294 9.26 0.16 10.49
C GLN A 294 8.65 1.50 10.07
N CYS A 295 7.32 1.62 9.95
CA CYS A 295 6.64 2.81 9.47
C CYS A 295 5.98 3.60 10.61
N SER A 296 5.96 4.93 10.50
CA SER A 296 5.25 5.83 11.42
C SER A 296 3.75 5.92 11.09
N ILE A 297 3.38 5.72 9.83
CA ILE A 297 2.00 5.77 9.33
C ILE A 297 1.72 4.48 8.57
N VAL A 298 0.56 3.85 8.85
CA VAL A 298 0.16 2.59 8.22
C VAL A 298 -1.25 2.72 7.65
N ASP A 299 -1.40 2.35 6.37
CA ASP A 299 -2.65 2.41 5.59
C ASP A 299 -2.85 1.08 4.86
N LEU A 300 -3.16 0.04 5.63
CA LEU A 300 -3.24 -1.36 5.19
C LEU A 300 -4.65 -1.92 5.38
N ASP A 301 -5.65 -1.22 4.88
CA ASP A 301 -7.07 -1.59 4.99
C ASP A 301 -7.66 -2.24 3.73
N GLY A 302 -6.84 -2.57 2.73
CA GLY A 302 -7.25 -3.16 1.46
C GLY A 302 -8.27 -4.30 1.57
N PRO A 303 -8.06 -5.33 2.41
CA PRO A 303 -8.99 -6.44 2.59
C PRO A 303 -10.38 -6.03 3.09
N THR A 304 -10.49 -4.90 3.80
CA THR A 304 -11.79 -4.44 4.37
C THR A 304 -12.79 -3.98 3.30
N PHE A 305 -12.33 -3.73 2.08
CA PHE A 305 -13.19 -3.36 0.96
C PHE A 305 -13.80 -4.55 0.25
N LEU A 306 -13.29 -5.77 0.47
CA LEU A 306 -13.67 -6.96 -0.27
C LEU A 306 -14.96 -7.59 0.28
N VAL A 307 -15.78 -8.16 -0.60
CA VAL A 307 -16.90 -9.04 -0.21
C VAL A 307 -16.39 -10.29 0.47
N LYS A 308 -15.23 -10.79 0.02
CA LYS A 308 -14.62 -12.03 0.53
C LYS A 308 -13.09 -11.90 0.48
N ASP A 309 -12.45 -12.17 1.59
CA ASP A 309 -11.02 -12.28 1.73
C ASP A 309 -10.54 -13.74 1.64
N ARG A 310 -9.23 -13.95 1.57
CA ARG A 310 -8.60 -15.27 1.73
C ARG A 310 -8.61 -15.72 3.19
N LEU A 311 -8.50 -17.02 3.39
CA LEU A 311 -8.33 -17.62 4.71
C LEU A 311 -7.03 -18.46 4.72
N PRO A 312 -6.24 -18.39 5.78
CA PRO A 312 -6.36 -17.46 6.92
C PRO A 312 -6.20 -16.00 6.50
N SER A 313 -6.70 -15.07 7.30
CA SER A 313 -6.72 -13.64 7.00
C SER A 313 -6.05 -12.81 8.09
N VAL A 314 -5.61 -11.60 7.72
CA VAL A 314 -5.25 -10.57 8.70
C VAL A 314 -6.48 -10.18 9.52
N VAL A 315 -6.27 -9.66 10.73
CA VAL A 315 -7.35 -9.32 11.67
C VAL A 315 -7.27 -7.84 12.02
N TYR A 316 -8.40 -7.15 11.85
CA TYR A 316 -8.58 -5.77 12.28
C TYR A 316 -9.33 -5.75 13.60
N ARG A 317 -8.71 -5.26 14.66
CA ARG A 317 -9.32 -5.18 15.98
C ARG A 317 -8.85 -3.94 16.73
N ASP A 318 -9.82 -3.18 17.25
CA ASP A 318 -9.57 -1.97 18.06
C ASP A 318 -8.66 -0.93 17.38
N GLY A 319 -8.79 -0.79 16.04
CA GLY A 319 -8.01 0.12 15.21
C GLY A 319 -6.59 -0.35 14.89
N ASP A 320 -6.24 -1.57 15.29
CA ASP A 320 -4.95 -2.18 15.02
C ASP A 320 -5.11 -3.38 14.07
N LEU A 321 -4.11 -3.55 13.19
CA LEU A 321 -3.96 -4.67 12.27
C LEU A 321 -3.03 -5.73 12.89
N PHE A 322 -3.44 -6.98 12.78
CA PHE A 322 -2.69 -8.17 13.19
C PHE A 322 -2.51 -9.08 11.97
N SER A 323 -1.31 -9.61 11.77
CA SER A 323 -1.04 -10.68 10.79
C SER A 323 -0.32 -11.82 11.49
N GLY A 324 -0.88 -13.03 11.38
CA GLY A 324 -0.23 -14.24 11.81
C GLY A 324 0.68 -14.81 10.72
N ASP A 325 1.65 -15.64 11.12
CA ASP A 325 2.54 -16.34 10.18
C ASP A 325 1.76 -17.32 9.27
N ASP A 326 0.59 -17.77 9.69
CA ASP A 326 -0.31 -18.64 8.93
C ASP A 326 -0.98 -17.93 7.73
N VAL A 327 -1.07 -16.60 7.75
CA VAL A 327 -1.57 -15.83 6.61
C VAL A 327 -0.57 -15.91 5.46
N TRP A 328 0.71 -15.64 5.77
CA TRP A 328 1.82 -15.66 4.83
C TRP A 328 3.16 -15.68 5.57
N GLY A 329 4.15 -16.34 4.96
CA GLY A 329 5.53 -16.30 5.45
C GLY A 329 5.81 -17.22 6.63
N ALA A 330 5.04 -18.31 6.80
CA ALA A 330 5.27 -19.30 7.84
C ALA A 330 6.60 -20.02 7.69
N ALA A 331 7.18 -20.42 8.83
CA ALA A 331 8.41 -21.21 8.91
C ALA A 331 8.28 -22.66 8.38
N SER A 332 7.06 -23.15 8.23
CA SER A 332 6.73 -24.45 7.62
C SER A 332 5.55 -24.28 6.69
N ALA A 333 5.61 -24.90 5.50
CA ALA A 333 4.44 -24.99 4.64
C ALA A 333 3.30 -25.63 5.44
N ALA A 334 2.15 -24.96 5.53
CA ALA A 334 0.92 -25.63 5.87
C ALA A 334 0.67 -26.68 4.78
N ALA A 335 0.59 -27.94 5.18
CA ALA A 335 0.35 -29.07 4.32
C ALA A 335 -1.00 -28.93 3.57
#